data_3a0a032270da49624cbf5505bfc063d0
#
_entry.id   3a0a032270da49624cbf5505bfc063d0
#
_cell.length_a   1.000
_cell.length_b   1.000
_cell.length_c   1.000
_cell.angle_alpha   90.00
_cell.angle_beta   90.00
_cell.angle_gamma   90.00
#
_symmetry.space_group_name_H-M   'P 1'
#
loop_
_entity.id
_entity.type
_entity.pdbx_description
1 polymer ?
#
loop_
_entity_poly.entity_id
_entity_poly.type
_entity_poly.pdbx_seq_one_letter_code
_entity_poly.pdbx_strand_id
1 'polypeptide(L)'
;MKIRKNDTVVVISGNAKGKTGKVLKVYPATGRVIVEGVNIVKRHSRPRQKNPQGGILQREAPIHASNVMLLDPKDGTPTRVGSKLVIDETTGKRQRLRVSRASGETF
;
A
#
# COMPACT_ATOMS: atom_id res chain seq x y z
N MET A 1 -5.75 -5.59 8.29
CA MET A 1 -4.99 -4.48 7.70
C MET A 1 -5.92 -3.63 6.85
N LYS A 2 -5.89 -2.32 7.03
CA LYS A 2 -6.78 -1.39 6.30
C LYS A 2 -6.24 -0.96 4.94
N ILE A 3 -4.95 -1.15 4.68
CA ILE A 3 -4.34 -0.89 3.38
C ILE A 3 -4.66 -2.04 2.43
N ARG A 4 -5.03 -1.72 1.20
CA ARG A 4 -5.39 -2.69 0.17
C ARG A 4 -4.54 -2.47 -1.09
N LYS A 5 -4.47 -3.51 -1.92
CA LYS A 5 -3.86 -3.42 -3.25
C LYS A 5 -4.51 -2.29 -4.05
N ASN A 6 -3.68 -1.55 -4.79
CA ASN A 6 -4.05 -0.39 -5.62
C ASN A 6 -4.29 0.91 -4.84
N ASP A 7 -4.17 0.92 -3.50
CA ASP A 7 -4.20 2.16 -2.74
C ASP A 7 -2.97 3.02 -3.04
N THR A 8 -3.14 4.34 -3.03
CA THR A 8 -2.02 5.27 -3.11
C THR A 8 -1.61 5.65 -1.68
N VAL A 9 -0.32 5.47 -1.38
CA VAL A 9 0.23 5.71 -0.06
C VAL A 9 1.45 6.61 -0.12
N VAL A 10 1.79 7.22 1.00
CA VAL A 10 3.05 7.97 1.20
C VAL A 10 3.85 7.31 2.31
N VAL A 11 5.16 7.22 2.12
CA VAL A 11 6.07 6.69 3.14
C VAL A 11 6.35 7.77 4.17
N ILE A 12 6.12 7.47 5.44
CA ILE A 12 6.24 8.44 6.55
C ILE A 12 7.49 8.26 7.39
N SER A 13 8.21 7.14 7.23
CA SER A 13 9.45 6.89 7.97
C SER A 13 10.37 5.98 7.18
N GLY A 14 11.65 5.99 7.54
CA GLY A 14 12.69 5.19 6.89
C GLY A 14 13.37 5.93 5.74
N ASN A 15 14.18 5.20 4.98
CA ASN A 15 15.01 5.77 3.91
C ASN A 15 14.20 6.36 2.75
N ALA A 16 12.98 5.88 2.56
CA ALA A 16 12.11 6.31 1.47
C ALA A 16 11.08 7.36 1.90
N LYS A 17 11.25 7.97 3.09
CA LYS A 17 10.32 8.98 3.61
C LYS A 17 10.01 10.07 2.58
N GLY A 18 8.72 10.35 2.42
CA GLY A 18 8.23 11.35 1.48
C GLY A 18 7.89 10.82 0.10
N LYS A 19 8.29 9.60 -0.24
CA LYS A 19 7.93 9.01 -1.52
C LYS A 19 6.49 8.52 -1.50
N THR A 20 5.79 8.70 -2.61
CA THR A 20 4.44 8.20 -2.82
C THR A 20 4.44 7.09 -3.85
N GLY A 21 3.48 6.21 -3.76
CA GLY A 21 3.34 5.13 -4.73
C GLY A 21 2.07 4.33 -4.53
N LYS A 22 1.84 3.44 -5.47
CA LYS A 22 0.68 2.55 -5.45
C LYS A 22 1.05 1.24 -4.79
N VAL A 23 0.18 0.72 -3.94
CA VAL A 23 0.38 -0.57 -3.30
C VAL A 23 0.19 -1.68 -4.33
N LEU A 24 1.25 -2.45 -4.56
CA LEU A 24 1.26 -3.55 -5.53
C LEU A 24 0.80 -4.86 -4.89
N LYS A 25 1.15 -5.07 -3.62
CA LYS A 25 0.86 -6.31 -2.91
C LYS A 25 0.78 -6.08 -1.40
N VAL A 26 -0.07 -6.83 -0.74
CA VAL A 26 -0.28 -6.76 0.71
C VAL A 26 -0.05 -8.14 1.32
N TYR A 27 0.68 -8.17 2.42
CA TYR A 27 0.94 -9.39 3.20
C TYR A 27 0.37 -9.21 4.61
N PRO A 28 -0.92 -9.54 4.82
CA PRO A 28 -1.56 -9.30 6.12
C PRO A 28 -0.93 -10.07 7.27
N ALA A 29 -0.39 -11.26 7.01
CA ALA A 29 0.20 -12.10 8.05
C ALA A 29 1.44 -11.47 8.68
N THR A 30 2.24 -10.74 7.90
CA THR A 30 3.45 -10.06 8.38
C THR A 30 3.27 -8.57 8.59
N GLY A 31 2.12 -8.02 8.20
CA GLY A 31 1.86 -6.59 8.28
C GLY A 31 2.69 -5.77 7.29
N ARG A 32 3.08 -6.34 6.16
CA ARG A 32 3.95 -5.67 5.18
C ARG A 32 3.23 -5.44 3.86
N VAL A 33 3.71 -4.44 3.13
CA VAL A 33 3.18 -4.08 1.82
C VAL A 33 4.32 -3.80 0.85
N ILE A 34 4.08 -4.03 -0.44
CA ILE A 34 4.99 -3.63 -1.50
C ILE A 34 4.39 -2.41 -2.19
N VAL A 35 5.17 -1.33 -2.26
CA VAL A 35 4.77 -0.07 -2.87
C VAL A 35 5.61 0.17 -4.12
N GLU A 36 4.98 0.51 -5.22
CA GLU A 36 5.64 0.75 -6.49
C GLU A 36 6.68 1.87 -6.37
N GLY A 37 7.91 1.60 -6.84
CA GLY A 37 9.00 2.55 -6.83
C GLY A 37 9.60 2.87 -5.46
N VAL A 38 9.18 2.16 -4.41
CA VAL A 38 9.62 2.40 -3.04
C VAL A 38 10.41 1.20 -2.51
N ASN A 39 11.46 1.48 -1.75
CA ASN A 39 12.30 0.45 -1.11
C ASN A 39 12.89 -0.53 -2.13
N ILE A 40 13.43 0.01 -3.22
CA ILE A 40 14.00 -0.79 -4.29
C ILE A 40 15.32 -1.38 -3.81
N VAL A 41 15.46 -2.69 -3.95
CA VAL A 41 16.69 -3.42 -3.66
C VAL A 41 17.24 -4.01 -4.93
N LYS A 42 18.58 -4.01 -5.06
CA LYS A 42 19.30 -4.64 -6.16
C LYS A 42 19.77 -6.00 -5.71
N ARG A 43 19.47 -7.02 -6.49
CA ARG A 43 19.93 -8.38 -6.23
C ARG A 43 20.65 -8.94 -7.44
N HIS A 44 21.79 -9.61 -7.18
CA HIS A 44 22.48 -10.35 -8.23
C HIS A 44 21.71 -11.63 -8.50
N SER A 45 21.37 -11.84 -9.77
CA SER A 45 20.72 -13.06 -10.23
C SER A 45 21.75 -14.02 -10.78
N ARG A 46 21.65 -15.30 -10.41
CA ARG A 46 22.46 -16.35 -11.04
C ARG A 46 21.90 -16.67 -12.43
N PRO A 47 22.75 -17.03 -13.40
CA PRO A 47 22.29 -17.46 -14.72
C PRO A 47 21.29 -18.64 -14.60
N ARG A 48 20.20 -18.53 -15.33
CA ARG A 48 19.15 -19.56 -15.40
C ARG A 48 18.71 -19.70 -16.85
N GLN A 49 17.95 -20.76 -17.16
CA GLN A 49 17.41 -20.92 -18.53
C GLN A 49 16.61 -19.71 -19.01
N LYS A 50 15.83 -19.08 -18.12
CA LYS A 50 15.05 -17.88 -18.46
C LYS A 50 15.89 -16.61 -18.47
N ASN A 51 17.06 -16.62 -17.84
CA ASN A 51 17.98 -15.49 -17.79
C ASN A 51 19.41 -16.02 -17.78
N PRO A 52 19.90 -16.55 -18.91
CA PRO A 52 21.20 -17.23 -18.97
C PRO A 52 22.39 -16.33 -18.67
N GLN A 53 22.24 -15.02 -18.85
CA GLN A 53 23.34 -14.09 -18.57
C GLN A 53 23.41 -13.68 -17.10
N GLY A 54 22.38 -14.00 -16.31
CA GLY A 54 22.26 -13.48 -14.96
C GLY A 54 22.09 -11.96 -14.97
N GLY A 55 22.50 -11.30 -13.89
CA GLY A 55 22.48 -9.86 -13.81
C GLY A 55 22.01 -9.30 -12.49
N ILE A 56 21.81 -7.99 -12.45
CA ILE A 56 21.28 -7.26 -11.29
C ILE A 56 19.80 -7.03 -11.50
N LEU A 57 19.00 -7.59 -10.61
CA LEU A 57 17.54 -7.39 -10.59
C LEU A 57 17.18 -6.31 -9.59
N GLN A 58 16.32 -5.39 -10.02
CA GLN A 58 15.74 -4.39 -9.12
C GLN A 58 14.30 -4.79 -8.80
N ARG A 59 14.00 -4.90 -7.51
CA ARG A 59 12.66 -5.23 -7.03
C ARG A 59 12.32 -4.37 -5.84
N GLU A 60 11.04 -4.04 -5.71
CA GLU A 60 10.53 -3.40 -4.50
C GLU A 60 10.51 -4.42 -3.37
N ALA A 61 11.20 -4.12 -2.27
CA ALA A 61 11.15 -4.93 -1.07
C ALA A 61 9.96 -4.53 -0.22
N PRO A 62 9.34 -5.49 0.51
CA PRO A 62 8.24 -5.16 1.41
C PRO A 62 8.65 -4.18 2.51
N ILE A 63 7.75 -3.27 2.86
CA ILE A 63 7.90 -2.37 4.01
C ILE A 63 6.74 -2.60 4.97
N HIS A 64 6.96 -2.32 6.26
CA HIS A 64 5.91 -2.47 7.25
C HIS A 64 4.80 -1.44 7.03
N ALA A 65 3.55 -1.85 7.17
CA ALA A 65 2.40 -0.99 6.93
C ALA A 65 2.36 0.25 7.84
N SER A 66 2.96 0.18 9.03
CA SER A 66 3.07 1.33 9.94
C SER A 66 3.96 2.45 9.38
N ASN A 67 4.79 2.16 8.38
CA ASN A 67 5.69 3.14 7.75
C ASN A 67 5.04 3.88 6.59
N VAL A 68 3.78 3.62 6.29
CA VAL A 68 3.05 4.28 5.21
C VAL A 68 1.70 4.79 5.72
N MET A 69 1.19 5.82 5.04
CA MET A 69 -0.16 6.34 5.27
C MET A 69 -0.90 6.44 3.94
N LEU A 70 -2.19 6.18 3.98
CA LEU A 70 -3.05 6.42 2.82
C LEU A 70 -3.19 7.92 2.56
N LEU A 71 -3.34 8.27 1.30
CA LEU A 71 -3.66 9.65 0.91
C LEU A 71 -5.16 9.85 0.92
N ASP A 72 -5.59 11.02 1.41
CA ASP A 72 -6.99 11.39 1.44
C ASP A 72 -7.54 11.45 0.01
N PRO A 73 -8.68 10.82 -0.29
CA PRO A 73 -9.24 10.82 -1.64
C PRO A 73 -9.73 12.20 -2.09
N LYS A 74 -9.97 13.11 -1.15
CA LYS A 74 -10.45 14.46 -1.47
C LYS A 74 -9.32 15.42 -1.82
N ASP A 75 -8.29 15.52 -0.97
CA ASP A 75 -7.23 16.52 -1.12
C ASP A 75 -5.82 15.95 -1.27
N GLY A 76 -5.66 14.63 -1.21
CA GLY A 76 -4.38 13.98 -1.40
C GLY A 76 -3.40 14.10 -0.24
N THR A 77 -3.83 14.60 0.91
CA THR A 77 -2.97 14.68 2.10
C THR A 77 -2.90 13.33 2.83
N PRO A 78 -1.79 13.04 3.56
CA PRO A 78 -1.73 11.82 4.35
C PRO A 78 -2.82 11.80 5.42
N THR A 79 -3.49 10.64 5.56
CA THR A 79 -4.57 10.48 6.51
C THR A 79 -4.56 9.11 7.15
N ARG A 80 -5.13 9.01 8.32
CA ARG A 80 -5.44 7.72 8.94
C ARG A 80 -6.79 7.22 8.44
N VAL A 81 -6.95 5.91 8.48
CA VAL A 81 -8.15 5.25 8.00
C VAL A 81 -9.01 4.80 9.18
N GLY A 82 -10.25 5.27 9.20
CA GLY A 82 -11.27 4.75 10.07
C GLY A 82 -12.20 3.81 9.31
N SER A 83 -13.22 3.33 9.98
CA SER A 83 -14.25 2.52 9.35
C SER A 83 -15.64 3.08 9.64
N LYS A 84 -16.53 2.96 8.66
CA LYS A 84 -17.92 3.39 8.76
C LYS A 84 -18.82 2.23 8.39
N LEU A 85 -19.81 1.95 9.23
CA LEU A 85 -20.79 0.94 8.94
C LEU A 85 -21.95 1.58 8.17
N VAL A 86 -22.24 1.03 7.01
CA VAL A 86 -23.35 1.45 6.17
C VAL A 86 -24.33 0.29 6.00
N ILE A 87 -25.61 0.57 6.15
CA ILE A 87 -26.67 -0.43 5.96
C ILE A 87 -27.33 -0.12 4.61
N ASP A 88 -27.35 -1.11 3.74
CA ASP A 88 -28.07 -1.02 2.48
C ASP A 88 -29.57 -1.14 2.75
N GLU A 89 -30.32 -0.09 2.48
CA GLU A 89 -31.75 -0.05 2.72
C GLU A 89 -32.53 -1.05 1.85
N THR A 90 -31.99 -1.36 0.66
CA THR A 90 -32.66 -2.26 -0.28
C THR A 90 -32.49 -3.72 0.11
N THR A 91 -31.29 -4.13 0.55
CA THR A 91 -30.98 -5.53 0.85
C THR A 91 -30.88 -5.81 2.35
N GLY A 92 -30.80 -4.78 3.19
CA GLY A 92 -30.56 -4.89 4.62
C GLY A 92 -29.15 -5.34 4.98
N LYS A 93 -28.27 -5.46 4.02
CA LYS A 93 -26.88 -5.89 4.25
C LYS A 93 -26.07 -4.79 4.90
N ARG A 94 -25.23 -5.18 5.84
CA ARG A 94 -24.27 -4.28 6.48
C ARG A 94 -22.96 -4.31 5.68
N GLN A 95 -22.41 -3.13 5.42
CA GLN A 95 -21.14 -2.97 4.73
C GLN A 95 -20.24 -2.04 5.54
N ARG A 96 -18.99 -2.46 5.73
CA ARG A 96 -18.00 -1.64 6.41
C ARG A 96 -17.11 -0.96 5.36
N LEU A 97 -17.11 0.37 5.36
CA LEU A 97 -16.35 1.18 4.43
C LEU A 97 -15.13 1.79 5.14
N ARG A 98 -14.06 1.96 4.38
CA ARG A 98 -12.90 2.71 4.84
C ARG A 98 -13.17 4.19 4.68
N VAL A 99 -12.84 4.98 5.69
CA VAL A 99 -13.10 6.42 5.73
C VAL A 99 -11.82 7.15 6.06
N SER A 100 -11.54 8.24 5.35
CA SER A 100 -10.46 9.15 5.70
C SER A 100 -10.83 9.93 6.97
N ARG A 101 -9.96 9.91 7.96
CA ARG A 101 -10.19 10.69 9.17
C ARG A 101 -9.97 12.19 8.96
N ALA A 102 -9.24 12.57 7.90
CA ALA A 102 -8.98 13.97 7.58
C ALA A 102 -10.21 14.65 6.99
N SER A 103 -10.93 14.00 6.07
CA SER A 103 -12.04 14.60 5.34
C SER A 103 -13.40 13.94 5.59
N GLY A 104 -13.41 12.72 6.12
CA GLY A 104 -14.65 11.93 6.23
C GLY A 104 -15.07 11.24 4.94
N GLU A 105 -14.31 11.41 3.86
CA GLU A 105 -14.60 10.76 2.58
C GLU A 105 -14.28 9.26 2.62
N THR A 106 -15.05 8.48 1.89
CA THR A 106 -14.79 7.04 1.73
C THR A 106 -13.70 6.79 0.68
N PHE A 107 -12.93 5.74 0.92
CA PHE A 107 -11.94 5.29 -0.06
C PHE A 107 -12.58 4.45 -1.15
#